data_b7d26dda8080406f1128259d748131ff
#
_entry.id   b7d26dda8080406f1128259d748131ff
#
_cell.length_a   1.000
_cell.length_b   1.000
_cell.length_c   1.000
_cell.angle_alpha   90.00
_cell.angle_beta   90.00
_cell.angle_gamma   90.00
#
_symmetry.space_group_name_H-M   'P 1'
#
loop_
_entity.id
_entity.type
_entity.pdbx_description
1 polymer ?
#
loop_
_entity_poly.entity_id
_entity_poly.type
_entity_poly.pdbx_seq_one_letter_code
_entity_poly.pdbx_strand_id
1 'polypeptide(L)'
;MTLLGSAPDKNVPLEARRRRTFAVISHPDAGKSTLTEALLLHARAITTAGATHGKAGRRGTVSDWMAMEQARGISVTSAAIQFDYRDAVINLVDTPGHADFSEDTFRVLSAVDAAVMLVDASKGLEPQTMKLFEVCKQRGLPVITVINKWDRPGATALDLMDEIKDRTGLLPTPLTWPVGIAGDLRGVLDRREEDFVRFVRTSNTTAAPEERVTAIEAAVEQGEAWSVAAEESDLLHAEHQDHDEALFLDGQTTPVLFCAAVLNFGVQQLLDTLVEFAPSAEARIDVVGDPRPVTSSFSGFVFKVQSGMNANHRDHVAFVRVCSGVFNRGMVVTHSSTGRPFATKYAQQLFGRERTVVDQAWPGDIVGLVNAAALRVGDSLYDGDPVEFPPMPLFSPEHFRVVRPQDTSKHKQFRRGIDQLDHEGVIQVMRSELRGDQAPVLGAVGPMQFEVVEERMTHDFNAAIRFEELPYQLARRTNRDSAEVLNRARQVEVLTRSDGTLLALFSTPWRLAALVRENPELVLHDLATAVDPAYT
;
A
#
# COMPACT_ATOMS: atom_id res chain seq x y z
N MET A 1 -3.00 -1.14 -43.59
CA MET A 1 -4.10 -1.97 -43.07
C MET A 1 -4.44 -1.38 -41.71
N THR A 2 -5.39 -0.44 -41.72
CA THR A 2 -5.80 0.35 -40.55
C THR A 2 -6.53 -0.59 -39.59
N LEU A 3 -5.93 -0.89 -38.44
CA LEU A 3 -6.60 -1.61 -37.36
C LEU A 3 -7.71 -0.69 -36.84
N LEU A 4 -8.95 -1.04 -37.18
CA LEU A 4 -10.16 -0.47 -36.60
C LEU A 4 -10.07 -0.74 -35.07
N GLY A 5 -9.87 0.31 -34.27
CA GLY A 5 -10.00 0.22 -32.82
C GLY A 5 -11.38 -0.36 -32.51
N SER A 6 -11.42 -1.39 -31.67
CA SER A 6 -12.68 -1.97 -31.19
C SER A 6 -13.49 -0.85 -30.53
N ALA A 7 -14.78 -0.75 -30.87
CA ALA A 7 -15.67 0.20 -30.20
C ALA A 7 -15.58 0.00 -28.67
N PRO A 8 -15.59 1.08 -27.86
CA PRO A 8 -15.49 0.97 -26.41
C PRO A 8 -16.61 0.06 -25.89
N ASP A 9 -16.25 -0.90 -25.06
CA ASP A 9 -17.21 -1.80 -24.43
C ASP A 9 -18.15 -0.99 -23.55
N LYS A 10 -19.45 -1.05 -23.86
CA LYS A 10 -20.49 -0.28 -23.16
C LYS A 10 -20.59 -0.61 -21.66
N ASN A 11 -20.01 -1.73 -21.24
CA ASN A 11 -20.01 -2.18 -19.85
C ASN A 11 -18.90 -1.53 -19.00
N VAL A 12 -17.88 -0.91 -19.63
CA VAL A 12 -16.74 -0.35 -18.90
C VAL A 12 -17.16 0.64 -17.79
N PRO A 13 -18.04 1.63 -18.02
CA PRO A 13 -18.45 2.54 -16.96
C PRO A 13 -19.21 1.85 -15.83
N LEU A 14 -20.03 0.85 -16.15
CA LEU A 14 -20.80 0.10 -15.16
C LEU A 14 -19.86 -0.73 -14.28
N GLU A 15 -18.95 -1.46 -14.91
CA GLU A 15 -18.01 -2.32 -14.21
C GLU A 15 -16.98 -1.51 -13.40
N ALA A 16 -16.50 -0.36 -13.90
CA ALA A 16 -15.66 0.55 -13.14
C ALA A 16 -16.37 1.07 -11.86
N ARG A 17 -17.66 1.44 -11.97
CA ARG A 17 -18.47 1.90 -10.82
C ARG A 17 -18.67 0.85 -9.74
N ARG A 18 -18.63 -0.43 -10.09
CA ARG A 18 -18.75 -1.52 -9.11
C ARG A 18 -17.46 -1.76 -8.32
N ARG A 19 -16.32 -1.25 -8.77
CA ARG A 19 -15.02 -1.51 -8.14
C ARG A 19 -14.70 -0.50 -7.06
N ARG A 20 -14.22 -1.03 -5.94
CA ARG A 20 -13.67 -0.27 -4.82
C ARG A 20 -12.26 -0.79 -4.56
N THR A 21 -11.27 0.04 -4.81
CA THR A 21 -9.87 -0.35 -4.64
C THR A 21 -9.25 0.52 -3.56
N PHE A 22 -8.91 -0.09 -2.45
CA PHE A 22 -8.38 0.62 -1.30
C PHE A 22 -7.19 -0.11 -0.65
N ALA A 23 -6.39 0.65 0.07
CA ALA A 23 -5.30 0.14 0.89
C ALA A 23 -5.59 0.34 2.37
N VAL A 24 -5.11 -0.57 3.22
CA VAL A 24 -5.14 -0.39 4.67
C VAL A 24 -3.78 0.11 5.13
N ILE A 25 -3.74 1.31 5.72
CA ILE A 25 -2.55 1.92 6.30
C ILE A 25 -2.65 1.92 7.82
N SER A 26 -1.58 1.57 8.50
CA SER A 26 -1.55 1.54 9.96
C SER A 26 -0.12 1.48 10.50
N HIS A 27 0.01 1.77 11.78
CA HIS A 27 1.18 1.37 12.56
C HIS A 27 1.26 -0.18 12.70
N PRO A 28 2.45 -0.77 12.83
CA PRO A 28 2.59 -2.18 13.23
C PRO A 28 1.77 -2.48 14.50
N ASP A 29 1.18 -3.66 14.55
CA ASP A 29 0.31 -4.13 15.64
C ASP A 29 -1.05 -3.41 15.80
N ALA A 30 -1.43 -2.45 14.98
CA ALA A 30 -2.77 -1.85 15.03
C ALA A 30 -3.91 -2.84 14.71
N GLY A 31 -3.58 -4.02 14.19
CA GLY A 31 -4.54 -5.08 13.88
C GLY A 31 -4.90 -5.20 12.40
N LYS A 32 -4.01 -4.74 11.51
CA LYS A 32 -4.23 -4.74 10.06
C LYS A 32 -4.57 -6.13 9.50
N SER A 33 -3.71 -7.13 9.72
CA SER A 33 -3.95 -8.50 9.24
C SER A 33 -5.23 -9.11 9.83
N THR A 34 -5.55 -8.79 11.10
CA THR A 34 -6.81 -9.20 11.74
C THR A 34 -8.02 -8.55 11.06
N LEU A 35 -7.93 -7.25 10.74
CA LEU A 35 -8.99 -6.55 10.02
C LEU A 35 -9.17 -7.12 8.61
N THR A 36 -8.10 -7.39 7.88
CA THR A 36 -8.14 -8.02 6.56
C THR A 36 -8.87 -9.36 6.60
N GLU A 37 -8.55 -10.23 7.56
CA GLU A 37 -9.24 -11.51 7.73
C GLU A 37 -10.72 -11.33 8.11
N ALA A 38 -11.03 -10.37 8.98
CA ALA A 38 -12.41 -10.09 9.38
C ALA A 38 -13.24 -9.56 8.21
N LEU A 39 -12.68 -8.70 7.34
CA LEU A 39 -13.33 -8.25 6.11
C LEU A 39 -13.65 -9.41 5.17
N LEU A 40 -12.69 -10.31 4.94
CA LEU A 40 -12.88 -11.50 4.11
C LEU A 40 -13.94 -12.46 4.69
N LEU A 41 -14.00 -12.60 6.01
CA LEU A 41 -14.95 -13.43 6.70
C LEU A 41 -16.39 -12.87 6.55
N HIS A 42 -16.57 -11.55 6.75
CA HIS A 42 -17.87 -10.89 6.58
C HIS A 42 -18.34 -10.88 5.12
N ALA A 43 -17.41 -10.74 4.16
CA ALA A 43 -17.70 -10.88 2.74
C ALA A 43 -17.96 -12.33 2.30
N ARG A 44 -17.83 -13.31 3.21
CA ARG A 44 -17.93 -14.76 2.93
C ARG A 44 -16.89 -15.25 1.90
N ALA A 45 -15.82 -14.52 1.71
CA ALA A 45 -14.69 -14.92 0.87
C ALA A 45 -13.87 -16.05 1.51
N ILE A 46 -13.87 -16.11 2.84
CA ILE A 46 -13.36 -17.23 3.65
C ILE A 46 -14.44 -17.72 4.62
N THR A 47 -14.37 -18.99 5.03
CA THR A 47 -15.36 -19.61 5.93
C THR A 47 -14.98 -19.54 7.40
N THR A 48 -13.70 -19.40 7.70
CA THR A 48 -13.16 -19.30 9.06
C THR A 48 -11.89 -18.46 9.06
N ALA A 49 -11.74 -17.54 10.01
CA ALA A 49 -10.52 -16.77 10.20
C ALA A 49 -9.35 -17.70 10.60
N GLY A 50 -8.16 -17.45 10.05
CA GLY A 50 -6.97 -18.29 10.23
C GLY A 50 -6.99 -19.61 9.47
N ALA A 51 -7.98 -19.82 8.59
CA ALA A 51 -8.14 -21.03 7.78
C ALA A 51 -7.54 -20.88 6.38
N THR A 52 -6.27 -20.55 6.27
CA THR A 52 -5.55 -20.85 5.04
C THR A 52 -5.27 -22.35 4.99
N HIS A 53 -5.64 -23.00 3.87
CA HIS A 53 -5.45 -24.44 3.65
C HIS A 53 -3.96 -24.78 3.62
N GLY A 54 -3.35 -24.91 4.79
CA GLY A 54 -2.00 -25.42 5.01
C GLY A 54 -2.08 -26.63 5.92
N LYS A 55 -1.39 -27.72 5.54
CA LYS A 55 -1.27 -28.95 6.34
C LYS A 55 -1.08 -28.62 7.81
N ALA A 56 -1.88 -29.30 8.66
CA ALA A 56 -1.96 -29.23 10.11
C ALA A 56 -0.74 -28.62 10.83
N GLY A 57 -0.94 -27.49 11.53
CA GLY A 57 -0.08 -27.07 12.62
C GLY A 57 0.40 -25.62 12.66
N ARG A 58 0.21 -24.79 11.64
CA ARG A 58 0.58 -23.35 11.71
C ARG A 58 -0.56 -22.46 11.23
N ARG A 59 -1.06 -21.63 12.15
CA ARG A 59 -2.00 -20.53 11.85
C ARG A 59 -1.19 -19.45 11.15
N GLY A 60 -1.46 -19.19 9.86
CA GLY A 60 -0.94 -18.04 9.10
C GLY A 60 -2.09 -17.22 8.58
N THR A 61 -1.94 -15.90 8.54
CA THR A 61 -2.91 -14.98 7.94
C THR A 61 -2.88 -15.09 6.41
N VAL A 62 -3.96 -14.68 5.73
CA VAL A 62 -4.02 -14.69 4.25
C VAL A 62 -2.99 -13.74 3.65
N SER A 63 -2.66 -12.65 4.36
CA SER A 63 -1.72 -11.62 3.93
C SER A 63 -0.25 -11.98 4.20
N ASP A 64 0.06 -12.68 5.31
CA ASP A 64 1.44 -12.91 5.75
C ASP A 64 1.92 -14.31 5.34
N TRP A 65 2.55 -14.41 4.19
CA TRP A 65 2.90 -15.71 3.59
C TRP A 65 4.40 -16.03 3.57
N MET A 66 5.29 -15.04 3.76
CA MET A 66 6.73 -15.30 3.87
C MET A 66 7.07 -15.92 5.23
N ALA A 67 8.08 -16.78 5.27
CA ALA A 67 8.53 -17.41 6.52
C ALA A 67 8.98 -16.37 7.55
N MET A 68 9.59 -15.28 7.10
CA MET A 68 10.01 -14.15 7.94
C MET A 68 8.81 -13.37 8.49
N GLU A 69 7.78 -13.09 7.68
CA GLU A 69 6.54 -12.45 8.12
C GLU A 69 5.89 -13.22 9.25
N GLN A 70 5.76 -14.56 9.06
CA GLN A 70 5.18 -15.44 10.06
C GLN A 70 6.03 -15.58 11.32
N ALA A 71 7.37 -15.54 11.19
CA ALA A 71 8.27 -15.66 12.33
C ALA A 71 8.31 -14.41 13.20
N ARG A 72 8.14 -13.24 12.59
CA ARG A 72 8.21 -11.93 13.26
C ARG A 72 6.85 -11.29 13.53
N GLY A 73 5.77 -11.80 12.92
CA GLY A 73 4.42 -11.25 13.04
C GLY A 73 4.26 -9.88 12.38
N ILE A 74 5.05 -9.59 11.33
CA ILE A 74 5.02 -8.32 10.60
C ILE A 74 4.83 -8.58 9.10
N SER A 75 4.00 -7.81 8.44
CA SER A 75 3.87 -7.84 6.98
C SER A 75 5.05 -7.10 6.35
N VAL A 76 5.80 -7.78 5.51
CA VAL A 76 6.98 -7.25 4.78
C VAL A 76 6.61 -6.90 3.35
N THR A 77 5.65 -7.65 2.76
CA THR A 77 5.21 -7.46 1.39
C THR A 77 3.73 -7.13 1.33
N SER A 78 3.35 -6.31 0.35
CA SER A 78 1.94 -6.02 0.06
C SER A 78 1.28 -7.22 -0.62
N ALA A 79 0.02 -7.51 -0.25
CA ALA A 79 -0.82 -8.51 -0.89
C ALA A 79 -2.03 -7.83 -1.54
N ALA A 80 -2.42 -8.26 -2.74
CA ALA A 80 -3.65 -7.83 -3.38
C ALA A 80 -4.68 -8.95 -3.27
N ILE A 81 -5.88 -8.61 -2.78
CA ILE A 81 -6.96 -9.56 -2.55
C ILE A 81 -8.23 -8.98 -3.19
N GLN A 82 -8.90 -9.76 -4.03
CA GLN A 82 -10.17 -9.36 -4.62
C GLN A 82 -11.29 -10.27 -4.13
N PHE A 83 -12.44 -9.69 -3.82
CA PHE A 83 -13.65 -10.42 -3.41
C PHE A 83 -14.90 -9.61 -3.72
N ASP A 84 -16.04 -10.30 -3.83
CA ASP A 84 -17.34 -9.66 -4.01
C ASP A 84 -17.99 -9.36 -2.67
N TYR A 85 -18.63 -8.20 -2.56
CA TYR A 85 -19.48 -7.86 -1.43
C TYR A 85 -20.68 -7.03 -1.92
N ARG A 86 -21.90 -7.54 -1.69
CA ARG A 86 -23.11 -6.99 -2.31
C ARG A 86 -22.94 -6.89 -3.83
N ASP A 87 -23.22 -5.73 -4.42
CA ASP A 87 -23.05 -5.50 -5.87
C ASP A 87 -21.67 -4.94 -6.25
N ALA A 88 -20.76 -4.80 -5.30
CA ALA A 88 -19.43 -4.26 -5.50
C ALA A 88 -18.35 -5.37 -5.60
N VAL A 89 -17.31 -5.07 -6.36
CA VAL A 89 -16.07 -5.82 -6.41
C VAL A 89 -15.02 -5.07 -5.60
N ILE A 90 -14.56 -5.67 -4.54
CA ILE A 90 -13.60 -5.08 -3.61
C ILE A 90 -12.18 -5.54 -3.97
N ASN A 91 -11.29 -4.58 -4.22
CA ASN A 91 -9.87 -4.80 -4.38
C ASN A 91 -9.15 -4.24 -3.14
N LEU A 92 -8.83 -5.11 -2.19
CA LEU A 92 -8.06 -4.77 -1.00
C LEU A 92 -6.58 -4.96 -1.28
N VAL A 93 -5.78 -3.90 -1.09
CA VAL A 93 -4.32 -4.01 -1.16
C VAL A 93 -3.75 -3.81 0.23
N ASP A 94 -3.27 -4.88 0.80
CA ASP A 94 -2.63 -4.85 2.12
C ASP A 94 -1.23 -4.23 2.01
N THR A 95 -0.86 -3.36 2.96
CA THR A 95 0.42 -2.64 2.94
C THR A 95 1.36 -3.17 4.03
N PRO A 96 2.69 -3.12 3.81
CA PRO A 96 3.62 -3.36 4.91
C PRO A 96 3.39 -2.39 6.06
N GLY A 97 3.38 -2.92 7.30
CA GLY A 97 3.19 -2.08 8.49
C GLY A 97 4.46 -1.40 8.99
N HIS A 98 5.65 -1.83 8.57
CA HIS A 98 6.92 -1.34 9.11
C HIS A 98 7.50 -0.19 8.29
N ALA A 99 8.10 0.80 8.98
CA ALA A 99 8.66 2.01 8.37
C ALA A 99 9.71 1.73 7.29
N ASP A 100 10.48 0.68 7.44
CA ASP A 100 11.52 0.28 6.49
C ASP A 100 10.97 -0.09 5.11
N PHE A 101 9.67 -0.38 5.01
CA PHE A 101 8.98 -0.73 3.75
C PHE A 101 8.04 0.39 3.26
N SER A 102 8.27 1.63 3.67
CA SER A 102 7.47 2.79 3.26
C SER A 102 7.44 2.99 1.74
N GLU A 103 8.50 2.61 1.03
CA GLU A 103 8.54 2.65 -0.45
C GLU A 103 7.52 1.68 -1.09
N ASP A 104 7.38 0.45 -0.58
CA ASP A 104 6.36 -0.50 -1.06
C ASP A 104 4.95 0.00 -0.73
N THR A 105 4.75 0.57 0.45
CA THR A 105 3.47 1.19 0.84
C THR A 105 3.10 2.34 -0.10
N PHE A 106 4.07 3.19 -0.45
CA PHE A 106 3.84 4.27 -1.40
C PHE A 106 3.42 3.76 -2.78
N ARG A 107 4.07 2.70 -3.27
CA ARG A 107 3.72 2.04 -4.54
C ARG A 107 2.28 1.53 -4.52
N VAL A 108 1.87 0.90 -3.43
CA VAL A 108 0.49 0.45 -3.21
C VAL A 108 -0.49 1.61 -3.23
N LEU A 109 -0.20 2.68 -2.47
CA LEU A 109 -1.06 3.88 -2.44
C LEU A 109 -1.18 4.57 -3.80
N SER A 110 -0.25 4.30 -4.73
CA SER A 110 -0.35 4.75 -6.13
C SER A 110 -1.34 3.95 -6.96
N ALA A 111 -1.74 2.78 -6.51
CA ALA A 111 -2.61 1.86 -7.24
C ALA A 111 -4.05 1.80 -6.70
N VAL A 112 -4.37 2.58 -5.67
CA VAL A 112 -5.69 2.55 -5.02
C VAL A 112 -6.41 3.88 -5.17
N ASP A 113 -7.71 3.87 -4.89
CA ASP A 113 -8.61 5.02 -5.01
C ASP A 113 -8.98 5.61 -3.65
N ALA A 114 -8.79 4.86 -2.56
CA ALA A 114 -9.01 5.30 -1.18
C ALA A 114 -8.02 4.62 -0.22
N ALA A 115 -7.93 5.12 0.99
CA ALA A 115 -7.19 4.47 2.08
C ALA A 115 -8.08 4.27 3.31
N VAL A 116 -7.87 3.16 4.02
CA VAL A 116 -8.41 2.92 5.36
C VAL A 116 -7.27 3.12 6.35
N MET A 117 -7.38 4.15 7.17
CA MET A 117 -6.42 4.43 8.25
C MET A 117 -6.87 3.72 9.53
N LEU A 118 -6.08 2.73 9.96
CA LEU A 118 -6.38 1.95 11.16
C LEU A 118 -5.62 2.52 12.36
N VAL A 119 -6.36 2.95 13.36
CA VAL A 119 -5.86 3.56 14.60
C VAL A 119 -6.12 2.62 15.78
N ASP A 120 -5.14 2.38 16.62
CA ASP A 120 -5.29 1.62 17.87
C ASP A 120 -5.91 2.53 18.94
N ALA A 121 -7.06 2.17 19.49
CA ALA A 121 -7.75 2.96 20.51
C ALA A 121 -6.90 3.27 21.75
N SER A 122 -5.91 2.42 22.06
CA SER A 122 -5.03 2.62 23.22
C SER A 122 -3.80 3.50 22.95
N LYS A 123 -3.42 3.65 21.67
CA LYS A 123 -2.18 4.33 21.27
C LYS A 123 -2.41 5.62 20.48
N GLY A 124 -3.60 5.79 19.91
CA GLY A 124 -3.91 6.91 19.02
C GLY A 124 -3.12 6.88 17.71
N LEU A 125 -2.82 8.06 17.17
CA LEU A 125 -2.08 8.22 15.92
C LEU A 125 -0.56 8.12 16.17
N GLU A 126 0.04 7.01 15.78
CA GLU A 126 1.48 6.79 15.93
C GLU A 126 2.28 7.42 14.75
N PRO A 127 3.58 7.74 14.94
CA PRO A 127 4.38 8.45 13.92
C PRO A 127 4.40 7.78 12.55
N GLN A 128 4.36 6.45 12.51
CA GLN A 128 4.31 5.70 11.26
C GLN A 128 2.99 5.91 10.52
N THR A 129 1.85 5.89 11.23
CA THR A 129 0.54 6.17 10.64
C THR A 129 0.52 7.56 10.03
N MET A 130 1.11 8.55 10.71
CA MET A 130 1.20 9.93 10.20
C MET A 130 2.03 10.05 8.92
N LYS A 131 3.15 9.33 8.82
CA LYS A 131 3.94 9.31 7.57
C LYS A 131 3.12 8.75 6.39
N LEU A 132 2.36 7.69 6.61
CA LEU A 132 1.52 7.08 5.59
C LEU A 132 0.32 7.96 5.23
N PHE A 133 -0.27 8.60 6.24
CA PHE A 133 -1.33 9.59 6.03
C PHE A 133 -0.87 10.76 5.17
N GLU A 134 0.32 11.29 5.44
CA GLU A 134 0.89 12.38 4.65
C GLU A 134 1.03 12.01 3.17
N VAL A 135 1.40 10.76 2.88
CA VAL A 135 1.42 10.24 1.50
C VAL A 135 0.01 10.22 0.89
N CYS A 136 -1.01 9.78 1.65
CA CYS A 136 -2.41 9.81 1.17
C CYS A 136 -2.84 11.24 0.84
N LYS A 137 -2.57 12.19 1.73
CA LYS A 137 -2.89 13.60 1.57
C LYS A 137 -2.23 14.21 0.33
N GLN A 138 -0.93 13.96 0.14
CA GLN A 138 -0.18 14.43 -1.02
C GLN A 138 -0.73 13.88 -2.35
N ARG A 139 -1.33 12.70 -2.31
CA ARG A 139 -1.93 12.06 -3.49
C ARG A 139 -3.41 12.37 -3.68
N GLY A 140 -4.00 13.16 -2.79
CA GLY A 140 -5.44 13.44 -2.82
C GLY A 140 -6.31 12.19 -2.58
N LEU A 141 -5.79 11.17 -1.89
CA LEU A 141 -6.57 9.96 -1.58
C LEU A 141 -7.51 10.24 -0.41
N PRO A 142 -8.83 10.05 -0.55
CA PRO A 142 -9.75 10.12 0.56
C PRO A 142 -9.45 9.00 1.58
N VAL A 143 -9.55 9.35 2.87
CA VAL A 143 -9.18 8.48 3.98
C VAL A 143 -10.37 8.19 4.86
N ILE A 144 -10.70 6.91 5.06
CA ILE A 144 -11.66 6.43 6.05
C ILE A 144 -10.88 6.01 7.30
N THR A 145 -11.22 6.53 8.46
CA THR A 145 -10.54 6.22 9.72
C THR A 145 -11.29 5.14 10.48
N VAL A 146 -10.57 4.12 10.94
CA VAL A 146 -11.12 3.03 11.75
C VAL A 146 -10.37 2.99 13.09
N ILE A 147 -11.10 3.25 14.16
CA ILE A 147 -10.58 3.11 15.53
C ILE A 147 -10.81 1.66 15.95
N ASN A 148 -9.73 0.90 16.00
CA ASN A 148 -9.73 -0.53 16.27
C ASN A 148 -9.31 -0.83 17.71
N LYS A 149 -9.58 -2.05 18.14
CA LYS A 149 -9.30 -2.58 19.49
C LYS A 149 -10.13 -1.88 20.59
N TRP A 150 -11.33 -1.45 20.27
CA TRP A 150 -12.23 -0.85 21.25
C TRP A 150 -12.62 -1.81 22.38
N ASP A 151 -12.36 -3.11 22.21
CA ASP A 151 -12.46 -4.15 23.24
C ASP A 151 -11.40 -4.06 24.35
N ARG A 152 -10.45 -3.12 24.26
CA ARG A 152 -9.35 -2.92 25.22
C ARG A 152 -9.41 -1.53 25.82
N PRO A 153 -8.90 -1.36 27.06
CA PRO A 153 -8.76 -0.02 27.64
C PRO A 153 -7.93 0.91 26.74
N GLY A 154 -8.39 2.12 26.55
CA GLY A 154 -7.76 3.10 25.66
C GLY A 154 -8.20 4.53 25.96
N ALA A 155 -7.95 5.45 25.03
CA ALA A 155 -8.39 6.83 25.11
C ALA A 155 -9.91 6.95 24.95
N THR A 156 -10.48 8.08 25.32
CA THR A 156 -11.92 8.35 25.08
C THR A 156 -12.17 8.58 23.58
N ALA A 157 -13.40 8.40 23.15
CA ALA A 157 -13.76 8.63 21.75
C ALA A 157 -13.52 10.09 21.34
N LEU A 158 -13.89 11.05 22.19
CA LEU A 158 -13.67 12.48 21.95
C LEU A 158 -12.19 12.85 21.86
N ASP A 159 -11.34 12.35 22.77
CA ASP A 159 -9.89 12.59 22.71
C ASP A 159 -9.28 12.10 21.39
N LEU A 160 -9.76 10.96 20.88
CA LEU A 160 -9.28 10.43 19.58
C LEU A 160 -9.79 11.28 18.40
N MET A 161 -11.00 11.83 18.46
CA MET A 161 -11.48 12.78 17.43
C MET A 161 -10.62 14.04 17.41
N ASP A 162 -10.32 14.61 18.59
CA ASP A 162 -9.46 15.78 18.71
C ASP A 162 -8.04 15.49 18.19
N GLU A 163 -7.45 14.34 18.55
CA GLU A 163 -6.15 13.92 18.04
C GLU A 163 -6.12 13.79 16.53
N ILE A 164 -7.15 13.18 15.93
CA ILE A 164 -7.26 13.04 14.47
C ILE A 164 -7.28 14.42 13.82
N LYS A 165 -8.15 15.31 14.29
CA LYS A 165 -8.28 16.67 13.77
C LYS A 165 -6.97 17.45 13.87
N ASP A 166 -6.37 17.46 15.05
CA ASP A 166 -5.17 18.26 15.34
C ASP A 166 -3.95 17.79 14.55
N ARG A 167 -3.79 16.47 14.38
CA ARG A 167 -2.59 15.91 13.76
C ARG A 167 -2.72 15.74 12.24
N THR A 168 -3.92 15.43 11.74
CA THR A 168 -4.12 15.21 10.30
C THR A 168 -4.62 16.47 9.58
N GLY A 169 -5.31 17.35 10.29
CA GLY A 169 -6.04 18.49 9.73
C GLY A 169 -7.38 18.10 9.06
N LEU A 170 -7.76 16.81 9.11
CA LEU A 170 -9.07 16.36 8.64
C LEU A 170 -10.09 16.53 9.75
N LEU A 171 -11.29 17.00 9.40
CA LEU A 171 -12.41 16.98 10.32
C LEU A 171 -12.94 15.54 10.43
N PRO A 172 -12.92 14.88 11.61
CA PRO A 172 -13.51 13.56 11.77
C PRO A 172 -15.03 13.65 11.75
N THR A 173 -15.65 12.76 10.99
CA THR A 173 -17.10 12.65 10.86
C THR A 173 -17.54 11.24 11.25
N PRO A 174 -17.76 10.96 12.54
CA PRO A 174 -18.11 9.62 13.00
C PRO A 174 -19.42 9.12 12.38
N LEU A 175 -19.38 7.96 11.74
CA LEU A 175 -20.56 7.25 11.24
C LEU A 175 -21.15 6.36 12.33
N THR A 176 -20.30 5.80 13.18
CA THR A 176 -20.69 5.03 14.36
C THR A 176 -20.09 5.66 15.59
N TRP A 177 -20.83 5.65 16.72
CA TRP A 177 -20.36 6.17 18.00
C TRP A 177 -20.42 5.08 19.07
N PRO A 178 -19.38 4.87 19.89
CA PRO A 178 -19.34 3.75 20.81
C PRO A 178 -20.32 3.94 21.97
N VAL A 179 -21.07 2.89 22.31
CA VAL A 179 -21.85 2.82 23.53
C VAL A 179 -21.03 2.10 24.59
N GLY A 180 -20.65 2.82 25.62
CA GLY A 180 -19.64 2.44 26.61
C GLY A 180 -18.27 3.04 26.28
N ILE A 181 -17.26 2.65 27.06
CA ILE A 181 -15.90 3.15 26.95
C ILE A 181 -14.97 2.10 26.35
N ALA A 182 -13.77 2.51 25.94
CA ALA A 182 -12.74 1.57 25.50
C ALA A 182 -12.45 0.53 26.60
N GLY A 183 -12.60 -0.75 26.26
CA GLY A 183 -12.54 -1.89 27.19
C GLY A 183 -13.90 -2.36 27.73
N ASP A 184 -14.99 -1.57 27.58
CA ASP A 184 -16.37 -1.98 27.86
C ASP A 184 -17.19 -1.90 26.57
N LEU A 185 -16.88 -2.80 25.63
CA LEU A 185 -17.54 -2.86 24.33
C LEU A 185 -18.97 -3.40 24.46
N ARG A 186 -19.97 -2.53 24.36
CA ARG A 186 -21.40 -2.88 24.39
C ARG A 186 -22.01 -2.90 22.99
N GLY A 187 -21.55 -2.01 22.12
CA GLY A 187 -22.01 -1.82 20.76
C GLY A 187 -21.70 -0.41 20.28
N VAL A 188 -22.33 -0.02 19.18
CA VAL A 188 -22.22 1.34 18.64
C VAL A 188 -23.59 1.93 18.33
N LEU A 189 -23.75 3.22 18.51
CA LEU A 189 -24.84 4.01 17.94
C LEU A 189 -24.48 4.27 16.47
N ASP A 190 -25.32 3.83 15.55
CA ASP A 190 -25.25 4.23 14.14
C ASP A 190 -25.85 5.63 14.03
N ARG A 191 -25.00 6.63 13.73
CA ARG A 191 -25.43 8.04 13.74
C ARG A 191 -26.32 8.44 12.55
N ARG A 192 -26.41 7.61 11.53
CA ARG A 192 -27.27 7.86 10.36
C ARG A 192 -28.67 7.33 10.56
N GLU A 193 -28.79 6.14 11.13
CA GLU A 193 -30.06 5.45 11.36
C GLU A 193 -30.60 5.70 12.78
N GLU A 194 -29.78 6.27 13.66
CA GLU A 194 -30.04 6.51 15.09
C GLU A 194 -30.42 5.23 15.86
N ASP A 195 -29.89 4.09 15.37
CA ASP A 195 -30.08 2.75 15.93
C ASP A 195 -28.88 2.33 16.78
N PHE A 196 -29.12 1.39 17.70
CA PHE A 196 -28.06 0.70 18.42
C PHE A 196 -27.70 -0.61 17.75
N VAL A 197 -26.45 -0.70 17.27
CA VAL A 197 -25.86 -1.95 16.80
C VAL A 197 -25.21 -2.64 17.97
N ARG A 198 -25.91 -3.67 18.49
CA ARG A 198 -25.48 -4.42 19.69
C ARG A 198 -24.28 -5.29 19.40
N PHE A 199 -23.31 -5.27 20.31
CA PHE A 199 -22.24 -6.26 20.28
C PHE A 199 -22.75 -7.63 20.74
N VAL A 200 -22.65 -8.62 19.85
CA VAL A 200 -22.97 -10.02 20.15
C VAL A 200 -21.70 -10.84 20.10
N ARG A 201 -21.33 -11.43 21.22
CA ARG A 201 -20.13 -12.25 21.29
C ARG A 201 -20.35 -13.57 20.56
N THR A 202 -19.63 -13.77 19.48
CA THR A 202 -19.58 -15.04 18.74
C THR A 202 -18.20 -15.69 18.90
N SER A 203 -18.04 -16.89 18.32
CA SER A 203 -16.69 -17.43 18.17
C SER A 203 -15.87 -16.50 17.26
N ASN A 204 -14.60 -16.24 17.60
CA ASN A 204 -13.72 -15.35 16.82
C ASN A 204 -13.47 -15.83 15.38
N THR A 205 -13.99 -17.00 15.01
CA THR A 205 -13.84 -17.63 13.69
C THR A 205 -15.06 -17.52 12.79
N THR A 206 -16.14 -16.87 13.27
CA THR A 206 -17.38 -16.69 12.50
C THR A 206 -17.83 -15.24 12.55
N ALA A 207 -18.31 -14.71 11.42
CA ALA A 207 -18.95 -13.39 11.39
C ALA A 207 -20.21 -13.41 12.28
N ALA A 208 -20.32 -12.42 13.17
CA ALA A 208 -21.53 -12.23 13.95
C ALA A 208 -22.62 -11.61 13.05
N PRO A 209 -23.88 -12.05 13.15
CA PRO A 209 -24.97 -11.29 12.60
C PRO A 209 -25.06 -9.96 13.32
N GLU A 210 -25.38 -8.91 12.58
CA GLU A 210 -25.64 -7.60 13.15
C GLU A 210 -27.02 -7.63 13.87
N GLU A 211 -27.03 -7.26 15.13
CA GLU A 211 -28.28 -7.09 15.89
C GLU A 211 -28.54 -5.61 16.10
N ARG A 212 -29.57 -5.10 15.42
CA ARG A 212 -29.99 -3.71 15.53
C ARG A 212 -31.22 -3.64 16.44
N VAL A 213 -31.20 -2.68 17.36
CA VAL A 213 -32.34 -2.36 18.24
C VAL A 213 -32.59 -0.86 18.19
N THR A 214 -33.81 -0.49 18.44
CA THR A 214 -34.21 0.92 18.42
C THR A 214 -33.56 1.71 19.56
N ALA A 215 -33.45 3.04 19.41
CA ALA A 215 -32.96 3.93 20.46
C ALA A 215 -33.67 3.76 21.79
N ILE A 216 -35.00 3.50 21.75
CA ILE A 216 -35.84 3.29 22.95
C ILE A 216 -35.40 2.00 23.67
N GLU A 217 -35.25 0.91 22.96
CA GLU A 217 -34.77 -0.36 23.51
C GLU A 217 -33.34 -0.24 24.04
N ALA A 218 -32.44 0.44 23.29
CA ALA A 218 -31.09 0.71 23.69
C ALA A 218 -31.00 1.51 24.99
N ALA A 219 -31.86 2.54 25.17
CA ALA A 219 -31.94 3.33 26.40
C ALA A 219 -32.33 2.47 27.61
N VAL A 220 -33.27 1.52 27.43
CA VAL A 220 -33.66 0.59 28.49
C VAL A 220 -32.55 -0.41 28.82
N GLU A 221 -31.89 -0.95 27.80
CA GLU A 221 -30.88 -1.99 27.98
C GLU A 221 -29.53 -1.45 28.48
N GLN A 222 -29.07 -0.31 27.95
CA GLN A 222 -27.72 0.22 28.19
C GLN A 222 -27.72 1.34 29.24
N GLY A 223 -28.88 1.92 29.55
CA GLY A 223 -29.05 2.94 30.58
C GLY A 223 -28.14 4.16 30.37
N GLU A 224 -27.32 4.49 31.38
CA GLU A 224 -26.44 5.65 31.37
C GLU A 224 -25.45 5.64 30.19
N ALA A 225 -24.94 4.46 29.81
CA ALA A 225 -23.99 4.37 28.69
C ALA A 225 -24.62 4.78 27.35
N TRP A 226 -25.91 4.48 27.15
CA TRP A 226 -26.65 4.96 25.98
C TRP A 226 -26.89 6.47 26.04
N SER A 227 -27.31 6.99 27.22
CA SER A 227 -27.54 8.42 27.38
C SER A 227 -26.31 9.26 27.08
N VAL A 228 -25.14 8.83 27.59
CA VAL A 228 -23.85 9.50 27.31
C VAL A 228 -23.54 9.46 25.82
N ALA A 229 -23.66 8.29 25.18
CA ALA A 229 -23.36 8.16 23.75
C ALA A 229 -24.30 9.00 22.88
N ALA A 230 -25.57 9.09 23.24
CA ALA A 230 -26.55 9.93 22.54
C ALA A 230 -26.25 11.43 22.72
N GLU A 231 -25.94 11.88 23.95
CA GLU A 231 -25.54 13.28 24.22
C GLU A 231 -24.27 13.68 23.46
N GLU A 232 -23.28 12.80 23.43
CA GLU A 232 -22.03 13.03 22.66
C GLU A 232 -22.32 13.07 21.16
N SER A 233 -23.20 12.19 20.64
CA SER A 233 -23.63 12.21 19.24
C SER A 233 -24.35 13.50 18.87
N ASP A 234 -25.25 13.99 19.76
CA ASP A 234 -25.96 15.26 19.55
C ASP A 234 -24.98 16.45 19.56
N LEU A 235 -23.95 16.42 20.40
CA LEU A 235 -22.88 17.43 20.42
C LEU A 235 -22.12 17.46 19.09
N LEU A 236 -21.71 16.28 18.58
CA LEU A 236 -21.02 16.17 17.31
C LEU A 236 -21.89 16.66 16.13
N HIS A 237 -23.19 16.40 16.18
CA HIS A 237 -24.14 16.93 15.19
C HIS A 237 -24.23 18.47 15.27
N ALA A 238 -24.29 19.03 16.47
CA ALA A 238 -24.31 20.48 16.67
C ALA A 238 -23.02 21.16 16.21
N GLU A 239 -21.90 20.45 16.23
CA GLU A 239 -20.60 20.92 15.73
C GLU A 239 -20.37 20.65 14.22
N HIS A 240 -21.40 20.22 13.50
CA HIS A 240 -21.35 19.89 12.07
C HIS A 240 -20.34 18.78 11.72
N GLN A 241 -20.18 17.80 12.60
CA GLN A 241 -19.34 16.62 12.37
C GLN A 241 -20.14 15.46 11.80
N ASP A 242 -21.08 15.75 10.92
CA ASP A 242 -21.79 14.74 10.13
C ASP A 242 -21.07 14.50 8.80
N HIS A 243 -21.26 13.32 8.23
CA HIS A 243 -20.63 12.95 6.99
C HIS A 243 -21.18 13.78 5.81
N ASP A 244 -20.26 14.35 5.04
CA ASP A 244 -20.50 14.99 3.76
C ASP A 244 -19.59 14.35 2.70
N GLU A 245 -20.18 13.72 1.69
CA GLU A 245 -19.47 12.99 0.65
C GLU A 245 -18.54 13.91 -0.16
N ALA A 246 -18.97 15.13 -0.47
CA ALA A 246 -18.15 16.07 -1.26
C ALA A 246 -16.90 16.51 -0.47
N LEU A 247 -17.05 16.83 0.82
CA LEU A 247 -15.93 17.19 1.69
C LEU A 247 -14.99 16.00 1.94
N PHE A 248 -15.53 14.79 2.00
CA PHE A 248 -14.74 13.55 2.11
C PHE A 248 -13.89 13.31 0.85
N LEU A 249 -14.51 13.38 -0.32
CA LEU A 249 -13.80 13.19 -1.60
C LEU A 249 -12.76 14.29 -1.87
N ASP A 250 -13.00 15.51 -1.38
CA ASP A 250 -12.04 16.63 -1.45
C ASP A 250 -10.92 16.55 -0.38
N GLY A 251 -10.94 15.52 0.47
CA GLY A 251 -9.91 15.29 1.48
C GLY A 251 -9.93 16.30 2.64
N GLN A 252 -11.10 16.86 2.97
CA GLN A 252 -11.30 17.80 4.09
C GLN A 252 -11.82 17.07 5.35
N THR A 253 -12.55 15.98 5.17
CA THR A 253 -13.12 15.19 6.27
C THR A 253 -12.66 13.73 6.20
N THR A 254 -12.84 13.00 7.30
CA THR A 254 -12.64 11.56 7.37
C THR A 254 -13.80 10.90 8.09
N PRO A 255 -14.56 10.00 7.42
CA PRO A 255 -15.53 9.15 8.09
C PRO A 255 -14.85 8.28 9.15
N VAL A 256 -15.41 8.22 10.36
CA VAL A 256 -14.82 7.45 11.47
C VAL A 256 -15.74 6.32 11.88
N LEU A 257 -15.14 5.13 12.06
CA LEU A 257 -15.83 3.93 12.56
C LEU A 257 -15.09 3.34 13.75
N PHE A 258 -15.84 2.79 14.71
CA PHE A 258 -15.30 2.09 15.87
C PHE A 258 -15.44 0.59 15.69
N CYS A 259 -14.32 -0.13 15.85
CA CYS A 259 -14.23 -1.56 15.59
C CYS A 259 -13.48 -2.32 16.70
N ALA A 260 -13.78 -3.60 16.78
CA ALA A 260 -12.98 -4.62 17.46
C ALA A 260 -12.80 -5.79 16.49
N ALA A 261 -11.84 -5.66 15.57
CA ALA A 261 -11.64 -6.60 14.47
C ALA A 261 -11.40 -8.05 14.94
N VAL A 262 -10.72 -8.23 16.08
CA VAL A 262 -10.50 -9.55 16.69
C VAL A 262 -11.79 -10.24 17.14
N LEU A 263 -12.83 -9.46 17.39
CA LEU A 263 -14.18 -9.93 17.78
C LEU A 263 -15.16 -9.86 16.61
N ASN A 264 -14.70 -9.53 15.40
CA ASN A 264 -15.50 -9.35 14.19
C ASN A 264 -16.61 -8.28 14.34
N PHE A 265 -16.42 -7.28 15.21
CA PHE A 265 -17.36 -6.19 15.44
C PHE A 265 -16.96 -4.90 14.72
N GLY A 266 -17.96 -4.19 14.17
CA GLY A 266 -17.74 -2.95 13.40
C GLY A 266 -17.23 -3.18 11.97
N VAL A 267 -16.96 -4.41 11.59
CA VAL A 267 -16.36 -4.77 10.28
C VAL A 267 -17.37 -4.72 9.15
N GLN A 268 -18.64 -5.08 9.43
CA GLN A 268 -19.71 -4.98 8.45
C GLN A 268 -20.00 -3.53 8.11
N GLN A 269 -20.05 -2.64 9.10
CA GLN A 269 -20.23 -1.20 8.91
C GLN A 269 -19.10 -0.61 8.05
N LEU A 270 -17.85 -1.08 8.25
CA LEU A 270 -16.73 -0.67 7.41
C LEU A 270 -16.91 -1.14 5.96
N LEU A 271 -17.32 -2.38 5.72
CA LEU A 271 -17.59 -2.87 4.37
C LEU A 271 -18.70 -2.08 3.69
N ASP A 272 -19.77 -1.79 4.41
CA ASP A 272 -20.89 -0.99 3.91
C ASP A 272 -20.45 0.44 3.57
N THR A 273 -19.67 1.06 4.44
CA THR A 273 -19.06 2.38 4.22
C THR A 273 -18.15 2.40 3.00
N LEU A 274 -17.31 1.37 2.81
CA LEU A 274 -16.45 1.25 1.65
C LEU A 274 -17.23 1.13 0.33
N VAL A 275 -18.31 0.37 0.32
CA VAL A 275 -19.17 0.24 -0.87
C VAL A 275 -19.89 1.55 -1.18
N GLU A 276 -20.35 2.25 -0.16
CA GLU A 276 -21.14 3.45 -0.30
C GLU A 276 -20.29 4.70 -0.63
N PHE A 277 -19.21 4.94 0.09
CA PHE A 277 -18.46 6.20 0.04
C PHE A 277 -17.09 6.11 -0.63
N ALA A 278 -16.42 4.94 -0.64
CA ALA A 278 -15.14 4.88 -1.33
C ALA A 278 -15.32 5.14 -2.83
N PRO A 279 -14.47 5.99 -3.45
CA PRO A 279 -14.59 6.29 -4.86
C PRO A 279 -14.41 5.03 -5.71
N SER A 280 -15.11 4.99 -6.83
CA SER A 280 -14.88 4.01 -7.89
C SER A 280 -13.65 4.40 -8.71
N ALA A 281 -13.23 3.50 -9.62
CA ALA A 281 -12.14 3.81 -10.52
C ALA A 281 -12.51 4.99 -11.44
N GLU A 282 -11.64 6.01 -11.46
CA GLU A 282 -11.79 7.23 -12.24
C GLU A 282 -10.68 7.39 -13.28
N ALA A 283 -10.77 8.48 -14.06
CA ALA A 283 -9.76 8.84 -15.04
C ALA A 283 -8.40 9.08 -14.34
N ARG A 284 -7.36 8.43 -14.85
CA ARG A 284 -6.00 8.62 -14.33
C ARG A 284 -5.27 9.65 -15.17
N ILE A 285 -4.59 10.58 -14.49
CA ILE A 285 -3.78 11.61 -15.15
C ILE A 285 -2.52 10.96 -15.71
N ASP A 286 -2.17 11.28 -16.94
CA ASP A 286 -0.95 10.83 -17.61
C ASP A 286 0.25 11.76 -17.31
N VAL A 287 1.41 11.43 -17.87
CA VAL A 287 2.67 12.19 -17.66
C VAL A 287 2.63 13.61 -18.21
N VAL A 288 1.72 13.93 -19.15
CA VAL A 288 1.57 15.28 -19.71
C VAL A 288 0.46 16.10 -19.02
N GLY A 289 -0.22 15.50 -18.05
CA GLY A 289 -1.28 16.14 -17.27
C GLY A 289 -2.69 15.94 -17.83
N ASP A 290 -2.86 15.10 -18.86
CA ASP A 290 -4.16 14.84 -19.45
C ASP A 290 -4.88 13.67 -18.75
N PRO A 291 -6.20 13.83 -18.44
CA PRO A 291 -6.98 12.74 -17.86
C PRO A 291 -7.27 11.66 -18.92
N ARG A 292 -6.87 10.41 -18.65
CA ARG A 292 -7.27 9.26 -19.48
C ARG A 292 -8.58 8.66 -18.95
N PRO A 293 -9.71 8.85 -19.65
CA PRO A 293 -11.00 8.32 -19.23
C PRO A 293 -11.00 6.79 -19.09
N VAL A 294 -11.75 6.25 -18.14
CA VAL A 294 -11.89 4.80 -17.96
C VAL A 294 -12.44 4.09 -19.20
N THR A 295 -13.17 4.80 -20.07
CA THR A 295 -13.74 4.30 -21.32
C THR A 295 -12.76 4.26 -22.50
N SER A 296 -11.54 4.79 -22.35
CA SER A 296 -10.49 4.72 -23.36
C SER A 296 -10.08 3.27 -23.63
N SER A 297 -9.29 3.03 -24.68
CA SER A 297 -8.65 1.73 -24.92
C SER A 297 -7.86 1.29 -23.69
N PHE A 298 -7.59 -0.04 -23.58
CA PHE A 298 -6.91 -0.60 -22.41
C PHE A 298 -5.64 0.17 -22.06
N SER A 299 -5.51 0.48 -20.79
CA SER A 299 -4.25 0.88 -20.19
C SER A 299 -4.11 0.31 -18.78
N GLY A 300 -2.86 0.08 -18.39
CA GLY A 300 -2.53 -0.43 -17.06
C GLY A 300 -1.20 0.12 -16.57
N PHE A 301 -1.05 0.13 -15.26
CA PHE A 301 0.08 0.68 -14.56
C PHE A 301 0.69 -0.36 -13.62
N VAL A 302 1.99 -0.64 -13.76
CA VAL A 302 2.72 -1.60 -12.94
C VAL A 302 3.13 -0.93 -11.63
N PHE A 303 2.50 -1.31 -10.53
CA PHE A 303 2.84 -0.72 -9.22
C PHE A 303 3.73 -1.63 -8.37
N LYS A 304 3.82 -2.93 -8.70
CA LYS A 304 4.63 -3.90 -7.98
C LYS A 304 5.14 -4.99 -8.90
N VAL A 305 6.36 -5.46 -8.65
CA VAL A 305 6.93 -6.67 -9.26
C VAL A 305 7.41 -7.58 -8.14
N GLN A 306 7.11 -8.86 -8.24
CA GLN A 306 7.50 -9.84 -7.24
C GLN A 306 7.90 -11.16 -7.91
N SER A 307 8.96 -11.79 -7.38
CA SER A 307 9.44 -13.08 -7.86
C SER A 307 9.47 -14.10 -6.73
N GLY A 308 9.51 -15.39 -7.10
CA GLY A 308 9.68 -16.47 -6.12
C GLY A 308 8.45 -16.78 -5.27
N MET A 309 7.25 -16.35 -5.67
CA MET A 309 6.00 -16.66 -4.96
C MET A 309 5.69 -18.17 -4.88
N ASN A 310 6.29 -18.96 -5.77
CA ASN A 310 6.19 -20.41 -5.74
C ASN A 310 7.60 -21.03 -5.68
N ALA A 311 7.91 -21.79 -4.63
CA ALA A 311 9.21 -22.44 -4.44
C ALA A 311 9.61 -23.37 -5.61
N ASN A 312 8.63 -23.88 -6.37
CA ASN A 312 8.85 -24.79 -7.51
C ASN A 312 8.95 -24.08 -8.86
N HIS A 313 8.58 -22.80 -8.94
CA HIS A 313 8.59 -22.02 -10.19
C HIS A 313 9.27 -20.68 -9.95
N ARG A 314 10.18 -20.31 -10.85
CA ARG A 314 10.88 -19.01 -10.84
C ARG A 314 10.04 -17.95 -11.56
N ASP A 315 8.81 -17.74 -11.08
CA ASP A 315 7.87 -16.84 -11.70
C ASP A 315 8.18 -15.39 -11.33
N HIS A 316 8.20 -14.51 -12.32
CA HIS A 316 8.14 -13.07 -12.15
C HIS A 316 6.70 -12.62 -12.37
N VAL A 317 6.10 -12.00 -11.38
CA VAL A 317 4.73 -11.47 -11.45
C VAL A 317 4.78 -9.96 -11.35
N ALA A 318 4.27 -9.28 -12.38
CA ALA A 318 4.02 -7.84 -12.33
C ALA A 318 2.54 -7.61 -11.96
N PHE A 319 2.30 -6.81 -10.94
CA PHE A 319 0.97 -6.41 -10.50
C PHE A 319 0.60 -5.13 -11.23
N VAL A 320 -0.44 -5.22 -12.03
CA VAL A 320 -0.92 -4.16 -12.90
C VAL A 320 -2.28 -3.68 -12.44
N ARG A 321 -2.41 -2.39 -12.13
CA ARG A 321 -3.70 -1.73 -11.98
C ARG A 321 -4.27 -1.46 -13.37
N VAL A 322 -5.47 -1.93 -13.65
CA VAL A 322 -6.21 -1.55 -14.87
C VAL A 322 -6.72 -0.12 -14.70
N CYS A 323 -6.32 0.77 -15.61
CA CYS A 323 -6.67 2.20 -15.55
C CYS A 323 -7.78 2.58 -16.51
N SER A 324 -7.83 1.98 -17.72
CA SER A 324 -8.89 2.21 -18.70
C SER A 324 -9.14 0.96 -19.57
N GLY A 325 -10.31 0.90 -20.19
CA GLY A 325 -10.69 -0.17 -21.09
C GLY A 325 -10.87 -1.52 -20.42
N VAL A 326 -10.85 -2.57 -21.21
CA VAL A 326 -11.00 -3.95 -20.74
C VAL A 326 -9.70 -4.70 -20.97
N PHE A 327 -9.17 -5.29 -19.91
CA PHE A 327 -8.12 -6.28 -20.01
C PHE A 327 -8.71 -7.62 -20.44
N ASN A 328 -8.18 -8.21 -21.51
CA ASN A 328 -8.53 -9.56 -21.94
C ASN A 328 -7.29 -10.44 -21.91
N ARG A 329 -7.38 -11.62 -21.32
CA ARG A 329 -6.27 -12.57 -21.27
C ARG A 329 -5.76 -12.92 -22.67
N GLY A 330 -4.47 -12.83 -22.86
CA GLY A 330 -3.82 -13.13 -24.14
C GLY A 330 -3.76 -11.95 -25.10
N MET A 331 -4.31 -10.79 -24.74
CA MET A 331 -4.12 -9.58 -25.53
C MET A 331 -2.63 -9.23 -25.61
N VAL A 332 -2.25 -8.54 -26.67
CA VAL A 332 -0.90 -8.01 -26.84
C VAL A 332 -0.96 -6.52 -26.52
N VAL A 333 -0.27 -6.12 -25.47
CA VAL A 333 -0.18 -4.72 -25.05
C VAL A 333 1.18 -4.15 -25.43
N THR A 334 1.29 -2.84 -25.53
CA THR A 334 2.54 -2.15 -25.77
C THR A 334 3.12 -1.65 -24.45
N HIS A 335 4.40 -1.92 -24.21
CA HIS A 335 5.15 -1.36 -23.10
C HIS A 335 5.57 0.08 -23.47
N SER A 336 5.07 1.08 -22.75
CA SER A 336 5.20 2.49 -23.13
C SER A 336 6.65 2.93 -23.32
N SER A 337 7.52 2.69 -22.34
CA SER A 337 8.91 3.18 -22.36
C SER A 337 9.79 2.55 -23.45
N THR A 338 9.45 1.33 -23.92
CA THR A 338 10.25 0.61 -24.94
C THR A 338 9.59 0.53 -26.31
N GLY A 339 8.29 0.82 -26.41
CA GLY A 339 7.48 0.64 -27.61
C GLY A 339 7.34 -0.84 -28.04
N ARG A 340 7.74 -1.80 -27.20
CA ARG A 340 7.74 -3.23 -27.55
C ARG A 340 6.43 -3.91 -27.15
N PRO A 341 5.95 -4.85 -27.98
CA PRO A 341 4.77 -5.64 -27.63
C PRO A 341 5.07 -6.60 -26.49
N PHE A 342 4.09 -6.76 -25.60
CA PHE A 342 4.11 -7.71 -24.49
C PHE A 342 2.83 -8.54 -24.51
N ALA A 343 2.95 -9.88 -24.51
CA ALA A 343 1.82 -10.79 -24.53
C ALA A 343 1.38 -11.14 -23.10
N THR A 344 0.10 -10.93 -22.80
CA THR A 344 -0.49 -11.12 -21.46
C THR A 344 -1.12 -12.52 -21.28
N LYS A 345 -0.50 -13.56 -21.85
CA LYS A 345 -1.04 -14.93 -21.89
C LYS A 345 -1.32 -15.53 -20.51
N TYR A 346 -0.50 -15.20 -19.52
CA TYR A 346 -0.57 -15.75 -18.18
C TYR A 346 -1.01 -14.68 -17.18
N ALA A 347 -2.25 -14.24 -17.29
CA ALA A 347 -2.87 -13.30 -16.36
C ALA A 347 -3.54 -14.05 -15.21
N GLN A 348 -3.31 -13.63 -13.99
CA GLN A 348 -3.81 -14.24 -12.77
C GLN A 348 -4.38 -13.19 -11.83
N GLN A 349 -5.44 -13.56 -11.15
CA GLN A 349 -5.90 -12.90 -9.95
C GLN A 349 -5.24 -13.57 -8.75
N LEU A 350 -4.86 -12.77 -7.78
CA LEU A 350 -4.18 -13.24 -6.59
C LEU A 350 -5.12 -13.12 -5.39
N PHE A 351 -5.29 -14.22 -4.67
CA PHE A 351 -5.97 -14.26 -3.40
C PHE A 351 -4.97 -14.80 -2.37
N GLY A 352 -4.16 -13.92 -1.78
CA GLY A 352 -3.03 -14.32 -0.98
C GLY A 352 -2.05 -15.19 -1.77
N ARG A 353 -1.95 -16.49 -1.44
CA ARG A 353 -1.14 -17.49 -2.18
C ARG A 353 -1.87 -18.16 -3.33
N GLU A 354 -3.18 -18.13 -3.33
CA GLU A 354 -3.98 -18.77 -4.36
C GLU A 354 -3.99 -17.95 -5.63
N ARG A 355 -3.91 -18.60 -6.75
CA ARG A 355 -3.85 -17.99 -8.07
C ARG A 355 -4.98 -18.55 -8.92
N THR A 356 -5.86 -17.69 -9.35
CA THR A 356 -6.91 -18.03 -10.32
C THR A 356 -6.64 -17.33 -11.63
N VAL A 357 -6.98 -17.99 -12.73
CA VAL A 357 -6.82 -17.40 -14.06
C VAL A 357 -7.86 -16.30 -14.24
N VAL A 358 -7.42 -15.13 -14.73
CA VAL A 358 -8.29 -14.01 -15.06
C VAL A 358 -8.47 -13.95 -16.55
N ASP A 359 -9.71 -14.06 -17.01
CA ASP A 359 -10.06 -13.92 -18.44
C ASP A 359 -10.29 -12.46 -18.82
N GLN A 360 -10.93 -11.68 -17.94
CA GLN A 360 -11.21 -10.25 -18.11
C GLN A 360 -10.98 -9.49 -16.81
N ALA A 361 -10.53 -8.24 -16.94
CA ALA A 361 -10.45 -7.28 -15.83
C ALA A 361 -10.81 -5.87 -16.30
N TRP A 362 -11.30 -5.05 -15.40
CA TRP A 362 -11.89 -3.74 -15.65
C TRP A 362 -11.14 -2.63 -14.90
N PRO A 363 -11.36 -1.36 -15.26
CA PRO A 363 -10.76 -0.26 -14.49
C PRO A 363 -11.05 -0.40 -13.00
N GLY A 364 -10.01 -0.35 -12.20
CA GLY A 364 -10.08 -0.65 -10.77
C GLY A 364 -9.48 -1.99 -10.39
N ASP A 365 -9.53 -2.99 -11.23
CA ASP A 365 -8.98 -4.31 -10.92
C ASP A 365 -7.46 -4.34 -10.91
N ILE A 366 -6.93 -5.29 -10.16
CA ILE A 366 -5.51 -5.60 -10.11
C ILE A 366 -5.28 -6.97 -10.74
N VAL A 367 -4.40 -7.02 -11.74
CA VAL A 367 -4.05 -8.24 -12.47
C VAL A 367 -2.57 -8.57 -12.26
N GLY A 368 -2.26 -9.81 -11.91
CA GLY A 368 -0.90 -10.34 -11.88
C GLY A 368 -0.51 -10.90 -13.26
N LEU A 369 0.46 -10.29 -13.91
CA LEU A 369 1.05 -10.80 -15.16
C LEU A 369 2.25 -11.67 -14.85
N VAL A 370 2.13 -12.98 -15.10
CA VAL A 370 3.21 -13.95 -14.87
C VAL A 370 4.18 -13.97 -16.03
N ASN A 371 5.44 -14.29 -15.76
CA ASN A 371 6.57 -14.23 -16.70
C ASN A 371 6.87 -12.81 -17.22
N ALA A 372 6.62 -11.83 -16.40
CA ALA A 372 6.75 -10.41 -16.70
C ALA A 372 8.16 -9.84 -16.39
N ALA A 373 9.23 -10.60 -16.64
CA ALA A 373 10.59 -10.22 -16.30
C ALA A 373 11.09 -8.93 -17.00
N ALA A 374 10.41 -8.49 -18.06
CA ALA A 374 10.73 -7.24 -18.75
C ALA A 374 10.08 -6.01 -18.11
N LEU A 375 9.06 -6.20 -17.26
CA LEU A 375 8.32 -5.11 -16.64
C LEU A 375 8.93 -4.69 -15.31
N ARG A 376 8.91 -3.39 -15.05
CA ARG A 376 9.38 -2.76 -13.81
C ARG A 376 8.27 -1.98 -13.14
N VAL A 377 8.47 -1.69 -11.87
CA VAL A 377 7.59 -0.77 -11.14
C VAL A 377 7.61 0.61 -11.81
N GLY A 378 6.43 1.18 -12.06
CA GLY A 378 6.25 2.43 -12.78
C GLY A 378 5.95 2.28 -14.28
N ASP A 379 6.13 1.08 -14.85
CA ASP A 379 5.85 0.87 -16.27
C ASP A 379 4.37 1.04 -16.61
N SER A 380 4.11 1.66 -17.76
CA SER A 380 2.78 1.80 -18.34
C SER A 380 2.59 0.83 -19.51
N LEU A 381 1.43 0.19 -19.54
CA LEU A 381 1.01 -0.74 -20.59
C LEU A 381 -0.25 -0.20 -21.27
N TYR A 382 -0.33 -0.30 -22.60
CA TYR A 382 -1.52 0.14 -23.32
C TYR A 382 -1.81 -0.72 -24.56
N ASP A 383 -3.06 -0.66 -25.01
CA ASP A 383 -3.50 -1.17 -26.31
C ASP A 383 -4.17 -0.01 -27.07
N GLY A 384 -3.83 0.16 -28.34
CA GLY A 384 -4.33 1.27 -29.16
C GLY A 384 -3.61 2.61 -28.88
N ASP A 385 -4.32 3.58 -28.29
CA ASP A 385 -3.80 4.92 -28.07
C ASP A 385 -2.68 4.93 -27.02
N PRO A 386 -1.49 5.47 -27.34
CA PRO A 386 -0.38 5.54 -26.41
C PRO A 386 -0.71 6.33 -25.14
N VAL A 387 -0.21 5.85 -24.02
CA VAL A 387 -0.25 6.56 -22.73
C VAL A 387 0.97 6.18 -21.89
N GLU A 388 1.45 7.14 -21.13
CA GLU A 388 2.45 6.96 -20.09
C GLU A 388 1.95 7.62 -18.81
N PHE A 389 1.92 6.87 -17.72
CA PHE A 389 1.55 7.41 -16.41
C PHE A 389 2.79 7.94 -15.70
N PRO A 390 2.63 8.92 -14.77
CA PRO A 390 3.74 9.46 -14.00
C PRO A 390 4.56 8.35 -13.35
N PRO A 391 5.91 8.45 -13.39
CA PRO A 391 6.78 7.47 -12.80
C PRO A 391 6.60 7.41 -11.28
N MET A 392 6.94 6.26 -10.69
CA MET A 392 6.98 6.13 -9.23
C MET A 392 8.11 6.98 -8.66
N PRO A 393 7.85 7.77 -7.62
CA PRO A 393 8.92 8.46 -6.91
C PRO A 393 9.85 7.45 -6.25
N LEU A 394 11.11 7.82 -6.20
CA LEU A 394 12.17 7.04 -5.57
C LEU A 394 12.45 7.64 -4.19
N PHE A 395 12.42 6.80 -3.17
CA PHE A 395 12.80 7.21 -1.83
C PHE A 395 14.31 7.34 -1.72
N SER A 396 14.76 8.38 -1.01
CA SER A 396 16.17 8.54 -0.70
C SER A 396 16.60 7.47 0.30
N PRO A 397 17.60 6.63 -0.04
CA PRO A 397 18.14 5.69 0.92
C PRO A 397 18.92 6.45 2.02
N GLU A 398 18.80 5.95 3.25
CA GLU A 398 19.46 6.49 4.44
C GLU A 398 20.55 5.55 4.97
N HIS A 399 20.52 4.29 4.54
CA HIS A 399 21.46 3.25 4.94
C HIS A 399 22.18 2.67 3.74
N PHE A 400 23.50 2.52 3.83
CA PHE A 400 24.33 2.07 2.72
C PHE A 400 25.28 0.97 3.16
N ARG A 401 25.30 -0.15 2.41
CA ARG A 401 26.20 -1.28 2.68
C ARG A 401 26.77 -1.82 1.38
N VAL A 402 28.06 -2.14 1.39
CA VAL A 402 28.67 -2.96 0.33
C VAL A 402 28.25 -4.40 0.55
N VAL A 403 27.87 -5.09 -0.52
CA VAL A 403 27.52 -6.50 -0.46
C VAL A 403 28.51 -7.35 -1.24
N ARG A 404 28.88 -8.50 -0.66
CA ARG A 404 29.79 -9.47 -1.29
C ARG A 404 29.27 -10.89 -1.07
N PRO A 405 29.47 -11.82 -2.02
CA PRO A 405 29.19 -13.23 -1.78
C PRO A 405 30.16 -13.79 -0.74
N GLN A 406 29.66 -14.65 0.16
CA GLN A 406 30.52 -15.39 1.08
C GLN A 406 31.33 -16.47 0.34
N ASP A 407 30.74 -17.06 -0.71
CA ASP A 407 31.33 -18.07 -1.57
C ASP A 407 31.49 -17.52 -2.98
N THR A 408 32.73 -17.32 -3.41
CA THR A 408 33.06 -16.77 -4.75
C THR A 408 32.66 -17.70 -5.90
N SER A 409 32.50 -19.00 -5.66
CA SER A 409 32.00 -19.95 -6.67
C SER A 409 30.54 -19.68 -7.07
N LYS A 410 29.78 -19.01 -6.21
CA LYS A 410 28.37 -18.65 -6.41
C LYS A 410 28.15 -17.26 -7.00
N HIS A 411 29.17 -16.67 -7.61
CA HIS A 411 29.10 -15.31 -8.15
C HIS A 411 27.95 -15.10 -9.17
N LYS A 412 27.64 -16.10 -9.98
CA LYS A 412 26.52 -16.03 -10.95
C LYS A 412 25.17 -15.95 -10.24
N GLN A 413 24.97 -16.75 -9.19
CA GLN A 413 23.76 -16.72 -8.36
C GLN A 413 23.65 -15.40 -7.59
N PHE A 414 24.76 -14.93 -7.03
CA PHE A 414 24.86 -13.66 -6.35
C PHE A 414 24.43 -12.50 -7.25
N ARG A 415 25.07 -12.35 -8.42
CA ARG A 415 24.73 -11.27 -9.36
C ARG A 415 23.25 -11.32 -9.76
N ARG A 416 22.76 -12.51 -10.11
CA ARG A 416 21.35 -12.69 -10.48
C ARG A 416 20.42 -12.29 -9.33
N GLY A 417 20.72 -12.67 -8.08
CA GLY A 417 19.89 -12.36 -6.92
C GLY A 417 19.85 -10.85 -6.64
N ILE A 418 21.00 -10.20 -6.66
CA ILE A 418 21.11 -8.75 -6.44
C ILE A 418 20.35 -7.98 -7.55
N ASP A 419 20.55 -8.34 -8.81
CA ASP A 419 19.87 -7.68 -9.94
C ASP A 419 18.33 -7.90 -9.86
N GLN A 420 17.88 -9.07 -9.38
CA GLN A 420 16.46 -9.35 -9.21
C GLN A 420 15.85 -8.58 -8.05
N LEU A 421 16.52 -8.48 -6.90
CA LEU A 421 16.03 -7.73 -5.75
C LEU A 421 15.96 -6.21 -6.03
N ASP A 422 16.88 -5.68 -6.84
CA ASP A 422 16.81 -4.31 -7.37
C ASP A 422 15.61 -4.13 -8.30
N HIS A 423 15.38 -5.08 -9.20
CA HIS A 423 14.25 -5.04 -10.14
C HIS A 423 12.88 -5.07 -9.44
N GLU A 424 12.77 -5.82 -8.35
CA GLU A 424 11.58 -5.86 -7.49
C GLU A 424 11.44 -4.60 -6.61
N GLY A 425 12.51 -3.79 -6.49
CA GLY A 425 12.55 -2.63 -5.62
C GLY A 425 12.63 -2.95 -4.13
N VAL A 426 13.09 -4.15 -3.77
CA VAL A 426 13.35 -4.54 -2.37
C VAL A 426 14.50 -3.73 -1.80
N ILE A 427 15.48 -3.41 -2.64
CA ILE A 427 16.69 -2.67 -2.31
C ILE A 427 17.15 -1.86 -3.52
N GLN A 428 17.80 -0.74 -3.34
CA GLN A 428 18.40 0.03 -4.43
C GLN A 428 19.85 -0.41 -4.64
N VAL A 429 20.18 -0.82 -5.87
CA VAL A 429 21.54 -1.28 -6.21
C VAL A 429 22.30 -0.18 -6.94
N MET A 430 23.46 0.14 -6.41
CA MET A 430 24.35 1.18 -6.93
C MET A 430 25.74 0.59 -7.20
N ARG A 431 26.40 1.11 -8.22
CA ARG A 431 27.74 0.69 -8.62
C ARG A 431 28.71 1.86 -8.54
N SER A 432 29.94 1.55 -8.15
CA SER A 432 31.04 2.51 -8.09
C SER A 432 32.15 2.04 -9.03
N GLU A 433 32.67 2.94 -9.84
CA GLU A 433 33.87 2.65 -10.65
C GLU A 433 35.07 2.28 -9.77
N LEU A 434 35.15 2.84 -8.56
CA LEU A 434 36.21 2.59 -7.60
C LEU A 434 36.15 1.20 -6.98
N ARG A 435 34.97 0.60 -6.85
CA ARG A 435 34.76 -0.70 -6.18
C ARG A 435 34.60 -1.86 -7.15
N GLY A 436 34.33 -1.57 -8.41
CA GLY A 436 34.06 -2.56 -9.46
C GLY A 436 32.73 -3.30 -9.28
N ASP A 437 32.35 -4.09 -10.29
CA ASP A 437 31.05 -4.80 -10.37
C ASP A 437 30.87 -5.91 -9.34
N GLN A 438 31.93 -6.34 -8.67
CA GLN A 438 31.88 -7.46 -7.70
C GLN A 438 31.50 -7.02 -6.29
N ALA A 439 31.40 -5.72 -6.05
CA ALA A 439 31.11 -5.15 -4.76
C ALA A 439 30.09 -4.00 -4.88
N PRO A 440 28.85 -4.29 -5.33
CA PRO A 440 27.82 -3.26 -5.42
C PRO A 440 27.50 -2.70 -4.04
N VAL A 441 27.08 -1.44 -4.03
CA VAL A 441 26.54 -0.77 -2.84
C VAL A 441 25.02 -0.93 -2.87
N LEU A 442 24.46 -1.37 -1.76
CA LEU A 442 23.02 -1.42 -1.54
C LEU A 442 22.60 -0.23 -0.71
N GLY A 443 21.55 0.45 -1.17
CA GLY A 443 20.89 1.53 -0.44
C GLY A 443 19.51 1.10 0.05
N ALA A 444 19.22 1.38 1.30
CA ALA A 444 17.95 1.06 1.96
C ALA A 444 17.37 2.29 2.65
N VAL A 445 16.04 2.37 2.73
CA VAL A 445 15.31 3.35 3.54
C VAL A 445 15.43 2.98 5.02
N GLY A 446 15.44 1.67 5.33
CA GLY A 446 15.61 1.18 6.68
C GLY A 446 16.42 -0.12 6.77
N PRO A 447 17.00 -0.42 7.95
CA PRO A 447 17.94 -1.53 8.13
C PRO A 447 17.33 -2.92 7.91
N MET A 448 16.03 -3.11 8.13
CA MET A 448 15.36 -4.39 7.95
C MET A 448 15.34 -4.85 6.48
N GLN A 449 15.41 -3.92 5.52
CA GLN A 449 15.54 -4.29 4.11
C GLN A 449 16.79 -5.13 3.83
N PHE A 450 17.90 -4.88 4.52
CA PHE A 450 19.12 -5.71 4.39
C PHE A 450 18.92 -7.12 4.92
N GLU A 451 18.14 -7.28 5.99
CA GLU A 451 17.83 -8.60 6.53
C GLU A 451 16.96 -9.41 5.55
N VAL A 452 15.98 -8.76 4.89
CA VAL A 452 15.20 -9.36 3.80
C VAL A 452 16.10 -9.77 2.65
N VAL A 453 17.05 -8.92 2.26
CA VAL A 453 18.03 -9.23 1.20
C VAL A 453 18.87 -10.44 1.59
N GLU A 454 19.40 -10.52 2.82
CA GLU A 454 20.23 -11.62 3.29
C GLU A 454 19.46 -12.95 3.30
N GLU A 455 18.24 -12.93 3.81
CA GLU A 455 17.37 -14.11 3.86
C GLU A 455 17.04 -14.61 2.44
N ARG A 456 16.61 -13.70 1.56
CA ARG A 456 16.27 -14.06 0.19
C ARG A 456 17.48 -14.52 -0.62
N MET A 457 18.63 -13.87 -0.45
CA MET A 457 19.89 -14.31 -1.10
C MET A 457 20.28 -15.72 -0.67
N THR A 458 20.06 -16.06 0.58
CA THR A 458 20.36 -17.39 1.13
C THR A 458 19.37 -18.44 0.63
N HIS A 459 18.05 -18.17 0.75
CA HIS A 459 17.01 -19.16 0.51
C HIS A 459 16.58 -19.27 -0.95
N ASP A 460 16.38 -18.11 -1.64
CA ASP A 460 15.86 -18.11 -3.02
C ASP A 460 16.97 -18.32 -4.05
N PHE A 461 18.18 -17.77 -3.78
CA PHE A 461 19.29 -17.77 -4.72
C PHE A 461 20.42 -18.71 -4.34
N ASN A 462 20.37 -19.33 -3.15
CA ASN A 462 21.43 -20.17 -2.60
C ASN A 462 22.83 -19.51 -2.66
N ALA A 463 22.87 -18.21 -2.34
CA ALA A 463 24.06 -17.37 -2.38
C ALA A 463 24.17 -16.53 -1.11
N ALA A 464 24.70 -17.12 -0.03
CA ALA A 464 24.94 -16.41 1.21
C ALA A 464 25.85 -15.19 0.97
N ILE A 465 25.51 -14.07 1.61
CA ILE A 465 26.18 -12.78 1.45
C ILE A 465 26.76 -12.29 2.77
N ARG A 466 27.63 -11.29 2.68
CA ARG A 466 28.10 -10.49 3.81
C ARG A 466 28.01 -9.03 3.47
N PHE A 467 27.70 -8.22 4.47
CA PHE A 467 27.63 -6.77 4.37
C PHE A 467 28.85 -6.11 5.02
N GLU A 468 29.23 -4.97 4.46
CA GLU A 468 30.19 -4.03 5.01
C GLU A 468 29.51 -2.65 5.07
N GLU A 469 29.35 -2.09 6.24
CA GLU A 469 28.68 -0.79 6.43
C GLU A 469 29.48 0.35 5.83
N LEU A 470 28.77 1.31 5.23
CA LEU A 470 29.36 2.55 4.73
C LEU A 470 28.93 3.73 5.61
N PRO A 471 29.80 4.72 5.83
CA PRO A 471 29.53 5.84 6.73
C PRO A 471 28.72 6.95 6.05
N TYR A 472 27.76 6.59 5.20
CA TYR A 472 26.88 7.55 4.52
C TYR A 472 25.48 7.49 5.10
N GLN A 473 24.79 8.65 5.17
CA GLN A 473 23.47 8.79 5.76
C GLN A 473 22.45 9.43 4.81
N LEU A 474 22.90 10.00 3.69
CA LEU A 474 22.01 10.65 2.74
C LEU A 474 22.56 10.59 1.33
N ALA A 475 21.65 10.63 0.36
CA ALA A 475 21.96 10.66 -1.07
C ALA A 475 21.32 11.89 -1.73
N ARG A 476 21.98 12.38 -2.80
CA ARG A 476 21.45 13.43 -3.68
C ARG A 476 21.68 13.03 -5.14
N ARG A 477 20.71 13.29 -6.00
CA ARG A 477 20.88 13.14 -7.44
C ARG A 477 21.82 14.24 -7.94
N THR A 478 22.73 13.88 -8.83
CA THR A 478 23.71 14.81 -9.39
C THR A 478 23.91 14.61 -10.90
N ASN A 479 24.60 15.51 -11.55
CA ASN A 479 25.02 15.39 -12.95
C ASN A 479 26.50 15.00 -13.08
N ARG A 480 26.97 14.76 -14.30
CA ARG A 480 28.36 14.34 -14.56
C ARG A 480 29.39 15.38 -14.14
N ASP A 481 29.13 16.65 -14.43
CA ASP A 481 30.07 17.74 -14.14
C ASP A 481 30.27 17.90 -12.63
N SER A 482 29.16 17.89 -11.87
CA SER A 482 29.22 17.92 -10.41
C SER A 482 29.83 16.65 -9.81
N ALA A 483 29.61 15.48 -10.43
CA ALA A 483 30.20 14.22 -10.00
C ALA A 483 31.71 14.23 -10.03
N GLU A 484 32.33 14.88 -11.02
CA GLU A 484 33.81 15.03 -11.10
C GLU A 484 34.37 15.84 -9.93
N VAL A 485 33.65 16.88 -9.50
CA VAL A 485 34.01 17.70 -8.33
C VAL A 485 33.85 16.90 -7.05
N LEU A 486 32.68 16.23 -6.91
CA LEU A 486 32.32 15.47 -5.72
C LEU A 486 33.22 14.26 -5.48
N ASN A 487 33.69 13.58 -6.54
CA ASN A 487 34.60 12.43 -6.43
C ASN A 487 35.99 12.82 -5.86
N ARG A 488 36.34 14.10 -5.89
CA ARG A 488 37.59 14.62 -5.28
C ARG A 488 37.38 15.03 -3.81
N ALA A 489 36.12 15.16 -3.38
CA ALA A 489 35.80 15.59 -2.03
C ALA A 489 35.91 14.43 -1.03
N ARG A 490 36.41 14.71 0.19
CA ARG A 490 36.43 13.72 1.28
C ARG A 490 35.04 13.47 1.82
N GLN A 491 34.76 12.24 2.24
CA GLN A 491 33.48 11.82 2.85
C GLN A 491 32.29 11.95 1.89
N VAL A 492 32.53 11.83 0.61
CA VAL A 492 31.55 11.77 -0.47
C VAL A 492 31.94 10.66 -1.43
N GLU A 493 30.97 9.95 -1.95
CA GLU A 493 31.16 8.96 -3.02
C GLU A 493 30.03 9.12 -4.04
N VAL A 494 30.36 9.15 -5.33
CA VAL A 494 29.35 9.17 -6.38
C VAL A 494 29.19 7.77 -6.93
N LEU A 495 27.95 7.30 -6.94
CA LEU A 495 27.53 5.98 -7.39
C LEU A 495 26.56 6.09 -8.56
N THR A 496 26.54 5.07 -9.40
CA THR A 496 25.59 4.96 -10.51
C THR A 496 24.56 3.89 -10.20
N ARG A 497 23.27 4.23 -10.26
CA ARG A 497 22.17 3.28 -10.14
C ARG A 497 22.01 2.46 -11.41
N SER A 498 21.19 1.40 -11.33
CA SER A 498 20.88 0.51 -12.45
C SER A 498 20.19 1.22 -13.64
N ASP A 499 19.51 2.34 -13.41
CA ASP A 499 18.86 3.19 -14.41
C ASP A 499 19.79 4.27 -15.00
N GLY A 500 21.05 4.32 -14.57
CA GLY A 500 22.04 5.32 -15.00
C GLY A 500 22.04 6.62 -14.19
N THR A 501 21.16 6.77 -13.21
CA THR A 501 21.12 7.95 -12.33
C THR A 501 22.36 8.02 -11.47
N LEU A 502 23.00 9.19 -11.43
CA LEU A 502 24.15 9.46 -10.57
C LEU A 502 23.68 9.95 -9.19
N LEU A 503 24.15 9.27 -8.14
CA LEU A 503 23.87 9.59 -6.76
C LEU A 503 25.14 9.94 -6.01
N ALA A 504 25.20 11.14 -5.43
CA ALA A 504 26.23 11.54 -4.49
C ALA A 504 25.80 11.17 -3.06
N LEU A 505 26.60 10.37 -2.38
CA LEU A 505 26.40 9.95 -1.00
C LEU A 505 27.22 10.84 -0.06
N PHE A 506 26.60 11.28 1.02
CA PHE A 506 27.25 12.14 2.03
C PHE A 506 27.19 11.49 3.41
N SER A 507 28.28 11.67 4.17
CA SER A 507 28.36 11.12 5.53
C SER A 507 27.42 11.83 6.52
N THR A 508 27.15 13.13 6.32
CA THR A 508 26.28 13.94 7.19
C THR A 508 25.63 15.08 6.40
N PRO A 509 24.46 15.59 6.86
CA PRO A 509 23.84 16.80 6.31
C PRO A 509 24.76 18.02 6.38
N TRP A 510 25.58 18.11 7.41
CA TRP A 510 26.55 19.19 7.57
C TRP A 510 27.59 19.16 6.44
N ARG A 511 28.09 17.98 6.09
CA ARG A 511 29.06 17.83 4.98
C ARG A 511 28.47 18.26 3.63
N LEU A 512 27.21 17.89 3.38
CA LEU A 512 26.47 18.35 2.20
C LEU A 512 26.39 19.90 2.20
N ALA A 513 25.93 20.52 3.29
CA ALA A 513 25.81 21.97 3.40
C ALA A 513 27.14 22.71 3.24
N ALA A 514 28.24 22.13 3.73
CA ALA A 514 29.57 22.69 3.56
C ALA A 514 30.01 22.69 2.09
N LEU A 515 29.82 21.56 1.39
CA LEU A 515 30.20 21.43 -0.02
C LEU A 515 29.38 22.32 -0.95
N VAL A 516 28.09 22.49 -0.70
CA VAL A 516 27.25 23.43 -1.46
C VAL A 516 27.69 24.87 -1.27
N ARG A 517 28.15 25.25 -0.07
CA ARG A 517 28.72 26.59 0.17
C ARG A 517 30.08 26.80 -0.49
N GLU A 518 30.94 25.74 -0.49
CA GLU A 518 32.26 25.77 -1.11
C GLU A 518 32.18 25.80 -2.64
N ASN A 519 31.14 25.19 -3.22
CA ASN A 519 30.94 25.01 -4.67
C ASN A 519 29.46 25.29 -5.02
N PRO A 520 29.06 26.58 -5.17
CA PRO A 520 27.67 26.93 -5.44
C PRO A 520 27.11 26.43 -6.77
N GLU A 521 28.01 26.05 -7.71
CA GLU A 521 27.68 25.50 -9.03
C GLU A 521 27.29 24.02 -9.01
N LEU A 522 27.42 23.33 -7.86
CA LEU A 522 27.03 21.94 -7.75
C LEU A 522 25.54 21.73 -7.98
N VAL A 523 25.22 20.85 -8.91
CA VAL A 523 23.86 20.40 -9.18
C VAL A 523 23.55 19.21 -8.27
N LEU A 524 22.76 19.47 -7.24
CA LEU A 524 22.34 18.48 -6.25
C LEU A 524 20.82 18.61 -6.04
N HIS A 525 20.09 17.56 -6.36
CA HIS A 525 18.65 17.48 -6.17
C HIS A 525 18.31 16.44 -5.12
N ASP A 526 17.27 16.67 -4.36
CA ASP A 526 16.66 15.62 -3.57
C ASP A 526 16.24 14.47 -4.50
N LEU A 527 16.40 13.25 -4.07
CA LEU A 527 15.69 12.15 -4.69
C LEU A 527 14.22 12.45 -4.44
N ALA A 528 13.43 12.52 -5.51
CA ALA A 528 12.05 12.94 -5.42
C ALA A 528 11.35 12.19 -4.28
N THR A 529 11.14 12.88 -3.17
CA THR A 529 9.99 12.58 -2.34
C THR A 529 8.77 12.77 -3.23
N ALA A 530 7.67 12.08 -2.98
CA ALA A 530 6.45 12.03 -3.78
C ALA A 530 5.89 13.37 -4.32
N VAL A 531 6.60 14.47 -4.12
CA VAL A 531 6.20 15.85 -4.43
C VAL A 531 7.37 16.61 -5.04
N ASP A 532 7.79 16.19 -6.23
CA ASP A 532 8.51 17.12 -7.08
C ASP A 532 7.48 17.73 -8.05
N PRO A 533 7.20 19.05 -7.96
CA PRO A 533 6.26 19.72 -8.88
C PRO A 533 6.64 19.61 -10.36
N ALA A 534 7.85 19.12 -10.66
CA ALA A 534 8.29 18.83 -12.02
C ALA A 534 7.71 17.50 -12.57
N TYR A 535 6.97 16.75 -11.75
CA TYR A 535 6.35 15.46 -12.11
C TYR A 535 4.87 15.37 -11.69
N THR A 536 4.24 16.49 -11.28
CA THR A 536 2.77 16.61 -11.10
C THR A 536 2.11 17.23 -12.32
#